data_bea6c2beb4d5f9cdf55eac430b55a9cf
#
_entry.id   bea6c2beb4d5f9cdf55eac430b55a9cf
#
_cell.length_a   1.000
_cell.length_b   1.000
_cell.length_c   1.000
_cell.angle_alpha   90.00
_cell.angle_beta   90.00
_cell.angle_gamma   90.00
#
_symmetry.space_group_name_H-M   'P 1'
#
loop_
_entity.id
_entity.type
_entity.pdbx_description
1 polymer ?
#
loop_
_entity_poly.entity_id
_entity_poly.type
_entity_poly.pdbx_seq_one_letter_code
_entity_poly.pdbx_strand_id
1 'polypeptide(L)'
;MALPNETIYTEDDYYNLPETTRAELIDGKIYYLAAPSRIHQKISSELYTIINHYIKSKGGLCEAYYAPFAVKLQEDKNTIVEPDISVICDPGKLTDRGCTGAPDWIIEIISPSNPGDDYVRKLNLYTDAGVREYWIIDPRTESILVYFLEQSNFQIEKYTFHDKIKSGIYDDLYIDFAKLDFQ
;
A
#
# COMPACT_ATOMS: atom_id res chain seq x y z
N MET A 1 -15.19 33.46 -16.77
CA MET A 1 -14.85 32.17 -17.37
C MET A 1 -15.27 31.09 -16.39
N ALA A 2 -16.24 30.25 -16.72
CA ALA A 2 -16.54 29.07 -15.90
C ALA A 2 -15.39 28.10 -16.02
N LEU A 3 -14.87 27.61 -14.88
CA LEU A 3 -13.90 26.52 -14.86
C LEU A 3 -14.59 25.30 -15.49
N PRO A 4 -13.88 24.49 -16.29
CA PRO A 4 -14.45 23.25 -16.81
C PRO A 4 -14.91 22.40 -15.61
N ASN A 5 -16.14 21.86 -15.69
CA ASN A 5 -16.61 20.88 -14.71
C ASN A 5 -15.65 19.69 -14.76
N GLU A 6 -14.85 19.50 -13.71
CA GLU A 6 -14.07 18.25 -13.56
C GLU A 6 -15.06 17.10 -13.43
N THR A 7 -14.89 16.07 -14.22
CA THR A 7 -15.68 14.83 -14.10
C THR A 7 -15.31 14.17 -12.78
N ILE A 8 -16.29 13.96 -11.91
CA ILE A 8 -16.11 13.21 -10.67
C ILE A 8 -16.56 11.78 -10.93
N TYR A 9 -15.63 10.85 -10.80
CA TYR A 9 -15.87 9.41 -10.95
C TYR A 9 -16.34 8.80 -9.64
N THR A 10 -17.15 7.76 -9.75
CA THR A 10 -17.70 6.99 -8.64
C THR A 10 -17.02 5.62 -8.53
N GLU A 11 -17.32 4.91 -7.45
CA GLU A 11 -16.95 3.51 -7.28
C GLU A 11 -17.45 2.63 -8.44
N ASP A 12 -18.70 2.86 -8.90
CA ASP A 12 -19.26 2.12 -10.04
C ASP A 12 -18.47 2.39 -11.33
N ASP A 13 -18.03 3.63 -11.55
CA ASP A 13 -17.19 3.95 -12.71
C ASP A 13 -15.84 3.21 -12.65
N TYR A 14 -15.24 3.11 -11.44
CA TYR A 14 -14.00 2.36 -11.24
C TYR A 14 -14.17 0.87 -11.55
N TYR A 15 -15.21 0.22 -11.01
CA TYR A 15 -15.45 -1.21 -11.26
C TYR A 15 -15.95 -1.52 -12.68
N ASN A 16 -16.41 -0.52 -13.42
CA ASN A 16 -16.77 -0.64 -14.84
C ASN A 16 -15.60 -0.37 -15.80
N LEU A 17 -14.39 -0.08 -15.30
CA LEU A 17 -13.20 -0.01 -16.14
C LEU A 17 -12.94 -1.36 -16.82
N PRO A 18 -12.35 -1.38 -18.02
CA PRO A 18 -11.98 -2.63 -18.67
C PRO A 18 -11.08 -3.49 -17.77
N GLU A 19 -11.29 -4.81 -17.70
CA GLU A 19 -10.53 -5.74 -16.86
C GLU A 19 -9.01 -5.68 -17.04
N THR A 20 -8.56 -5.22 -18.20
CA THR A 20 -7.13 -5.03 -18.50
C THR A 20 -6.56 -3.71 -17.98
N THR A 21 -7.40 -2.86 -17.38
CA THR A 21 -7.02 -1.54 -16.89
C THR A 21 -6.71 -1.60 -15.41
N ARG A 22 -5.49 -1.19 -15.03
CA ARG A 22 -5.14 -0.94 -13.65
C ARG A 22 -5.26 0.56 -13.36
N ALA A 23 -5.96 0.91 -12.32
CA ALA A 23 -6.17 2.30 -11.93
C ALA A 23 -6.45 2.42 -10.43
N GLU A 24 -6.26 3.61 -9.89
CA GLU A 24 -6.76 4.02 -8.58
C GLU A 24 -7.83 5.08 -8.77
N LEU A 25 -8.82 5.08 -7.90
CA LEU A 25 -9.80 6.15 -7.75
C LEU A 25 -9.46 6.93 -6.48
N ILE A 26 -9.10 8.19 -6.60
CA ILE A 26 -8.74 9.02 -5.44
C ILE A 26 -9.52 10.33 -5.50
N ASP A 27 -10.34 10.58 -4.49
CA ASP A 27 -11.20 11.78 -4.42
C ASP A 27 -12.01 12.02 -5.70
N GLY A 28 -12.55 10.94 -6.29
CA GLY A 28 -13.35 11.00 -7.52
C GLY A 28 -12.54 11.19 -8.80
N LYS A 29 -11.22 11.02 -8.78
CA LYS A 29 -10.34 11.08 -9.97
C LYS A 29 -9.72 9.72 -10.23
N ILE A 30 -9.71 9.30 -11.51
CA ILE A 30 -9.06 8.06 -11.95
C ILE A 30 -7.59 8.33 -12.26
N TYR A 31 -6.71 7.54 -11.68
CA TYR A 31 -5.27 7.52 -11.92
C TYR A 31 -4.86 6.18 -12.51
N TYR A 32 -4.47 6.16 -13.76
CA TYR A 32 -4.04 4.94 -14.43
C TYR A 32 -2.65 4.51 -13.97
N LEU A 33 -2.48 3.23 -13.68
CA LEU A 33 -1.23 2.66 -13.20
C LEU A 33 -0.44 2.05 -14.36
N ALA A 34 0.86 2.34 -14.40
CA ALA A 34 1.78 1.72 -15.34
C ALA A 34 2.19 0.32 -14.89
N ALA A 35 2.67 -0.50 -15.83
CA ALA A 35 3.28 -1.78 -15.49
C ALA A 35 4.53 -1.57 -14.61
N PRO A 36 4.68 -2.32 -13.51
CA PRO A 36 5.81 -2.19 -12.61
C PRO A 36 7.12 -2.68 -13.25
N SER A 37 8.24 -2.12 -12.82
CA SER A 37 9.56 -2.56 -13.26
C SER A 37 9.95 -3.92 -12.66
N ARG A 38 10.98 -4.58 -13.25
CA ARG A 38 11.51 -5.85 -12.72
C ARG A 38 11.93 -5.74 -11.25
N ILE A 39 12.65 -4.67 -10.90
CA ILE A 39 13.12 -4.47 -9.51
C ILE A 39 11.97 -4.25 -8.55
N HIS A 40 10.95 -3.51 -8.95
CA HIS A 40 9.73 -3.33 -8.18
C HIS A 40 9.05 -4.67 -7.88
N GLN A 41 8.85 -5.52 -8.90
CA GLN A 41 8.26 -6.84 -8.73
C GLN A 41 9.10 -7.76 -7.85
N LYS A 42 10.42 -7.69 -7.97
CA LYS A 42 11.34 -8.49 -7.15
C LYS A 42 11.20 -8.12 -5.67
N ILE A 43 11.23 -6.81 -5.35
CA ILE A 43 11.05 -6.32 -3.98
C ILE A 43 9.68 -6.71 -3.43
N SER A 44 8.60 -6.50 -4.20
CA SER A 44 7.24 -6.87 -3.79
C SER A 44 7.13 -8.36 -3.49
N SER A 45 7.69 -9.22 -4.34
CA SER A 45 7.66 -10.68 -4.17
C SER A 45 8.41 -11.15 -2.92
N GLU A 46 9.62 -10.61 -2.68
CA GLU A 46 10.41 -10.97 -1.50
C GLU A 46 9.71 -10.56 -0.20
N LEU A 47 9.24 -9.31 -0.13
CA LEU A 47 8.55 -8.81 1.05
C LEU A 47 7.24 -9.54 1.31
N TYR A 48 6.41 -9.73 0.29
CA TYR A 48 5.19 -10.49 0.42
C TYR A 48 5.45 -11.91 0.93
N THR A 49 6.47 -12.58 0.40
CA THR A 49 6.83 -13.95 0.80
C THR A 49 7.17 -14.02 2.29
N ILE A 50 8.00 -13.09 2.78
CA ILE A 50 8.40 -13.03 4.19
C ILE A 50 7.19 -12.77 5.09
N ILE A 51 6.40 -11.74 4.76
CA ILE A 51 5.25 -11.32 5.56
C ILE A 51 4.20 -12.43 5.60
N ASN A 52 3.84 -13.00 4.45
CA ASN A 52 2.84 -14.05 4.36
C ASN A 52 3.29 -15.34 5.07
N HIS A 53 4.59 -15.72 4.94
CA HIS A 53 5.13 -16.85 5.68
C HIS A 53 5.05 -16.63 7.19
N TYR A 54 5.43 -15.44 7.65
CA TYR A 54 5.35 -15.08 9.07
C TYR A 54 3.90 -15.18 9.58
N ILE A 55 2.95 -14.52 8.90
CA ILE A 55 1.52 -14.54 9.27
C ILE A 55 1.01 -15.98 9.38
N LYS A 56 1.27 -16.80 8.36
CA LYS A 56 0.85 -18.21 8.38
C LYS A 56 1.48 -19.02 9.50
N SER A 57 2.74 -18.73 9.85
CA SER A 57 3.44 -19.43 10.94
C SER A 57 2.86 -19.13 12.31
N LYS A 58 2.24 -17.93 12.48
CA LYS A 58 1.62 -17.51 13.74
C LYS A 58 0.18 -18.01 13.90
N GLY A 59 -0.49 -18.42 12.83
CA GLY A 59 -1.87 -18.91 12.86
C GLY A 59 -2.89 -17.85 13.30
N GLY A 60 -2.58 -16.56 13.12
CA GLY A 60 -3.48 -15.45 13.43
C GLY A 60 -4.51 -15.20 12.32
N LEU A 61 -5.34 -14.16 12.50
CA LEU A 61 -6.40 -13.80 11.56
C LEU A 61 -5.94 -12.87 10.44
N CYS A 62 -4.70 -12.33 10.53
CA CYS A 62 -4.20 -11.43 9.52
C CYS A 62 -3.95 -12.16 8.19
N GLU A 63 -4.19 -11.44 7.09
CA GLU A 63 -3.90 -11.90 5.74
C GLU A 63 -3.08 -10.84 5.00
N ALA A 64 -2.15 -11.28 4.15
CA ALA A 64 -1.37 -10.41 3.29
C ALA A 64 -1.82 -10.55 1.84
N TYR A 65 -1.98 -9.44 1.15
CA TYR A 65 -2.33 -9.36 -0.27
C TYR A 65 -1.33 -8.48 -1.00
N TYR A 66 -1.07 -8.79 -2.28
CA TYR A 66 -0.23 -7.98 -3.17
C TYR A 66 -1.03 -7.50 -4.38
N ALA A 67 -0.60 -6.41 -4.97
CA ALA A 67 -1.25 -5.82 -6.14
C ALA A 67 -1.31 -6.80 -7.35
N PRO A 68 -2.43 -6.80 -8.13
CA PRO A 68 -3.58 -5.93 -7.97
C PRO A 68 -4.53 -6.42 -6.87
N PHE A 69 -4.82 -5.57 -5.90
CA PHE A 69 -5.77 -5.83 -4.83
C PHE A 69 -6.42 -4.51 -4.42
N ALA A 70 -7.71 -4.37 -4.70
CA ALA A 70 -8.43 -3.13 -4.46
C ALA A 70 -8.69 -2.91 -2.96
N VAL A 71 -8.37 -1.72 -2.48
CA VAL A 71 -8.61 -1.28 -1.11
C VAL A 71 -9.48 -0.03 -1.14
N LYS A 72 -10.73 -0.15 -0.76
CA LYS A 72 -11.63 0.97 -0.52
C LYS A 72 -11.39 1.49 0.90
N LEU A 73 -10.61 2.57 1.03
CA LEU A 73 -10.11 3.05 2.32
C LEU A 73 -11.20 3.48 3.30
N GLN A 74 -12.29 4.08 2.82
CA GLN A 74 -13.42 4.55 3.62
C GLN A 74 -14.72 4.31 2.87
N GLU A 75 -15.79 3.91 3.59
CA GLU A 75 -17.07 3.55 2.96
C GLU A 75 -17.76 4.70 2.25
N ASP A 76 -17.62 5.92 2.78
CA ASP A 76 -18.33 7.13 2.33
C ASP A 76 -17.55 7.96 1.31
N LYS A 77 -16.32 7.54 0.94
CA LYS A 77 -15.47 8.25 -0.01
C LYS A 77 -15.25 7.47 -1.30
N ASN A 78 -15.19 8.19 -2.41
CA ASN A 78 -14.80 7.66 -3.71
C ASN A 78 -13.26 7.55 -3.77
N THR A 79 -12.69 6.66 -2.93
CA THR A 79 -11.25 6.43 -2.88
C THR A 79 -10.99 4.94 -2.78
N ILE A 80 -10.45 4.38 -3.86
CA ILE A 80 -10.02 2.99 -4.00
C ILE A 80 -8.59 3.01 -4.51
N VAL A 81 -7.69 2.39 -3.76
CA VAL A 81 -6.26 2.29 -4.09
C VAL A 81 -5.85 0.85 -4.32
N GLU A 82 -4.74 0.64 -5.00
CA GLU A 82 -4.11 -0.67 -5.19
C GLU A 82 -2.70 -0.70 -4.62
N PRO A 83 -2.52 -0.75 -3.28
CA PRO A 83 -1.19 -0.78 -2.69
C PRO A 83 -0.39 -2.01 -3.13
N ASP A 84 0.93 -1.88 -3.22
CA ASP A 84 1.78 -2.99 -3.63
C ASP A 84 1.68 -4.18 -2.68
N ILE A 85 1.61 -3.93 -1.36
CA ILE A 85 1.31 -4.95 -0.36
C ILE A 85 0.39 -4.36 0.71
N SER A 86 -0.64 -5.13 1.08
CA SER A 86 -1.58 -4.79 2.16
C SER A 86 -1.67 -5.95 3.16
N VAL A 87 -1.62 -5.64 4.46
CA VAL A 87 -1.89 -6.61 5.54
C VAL A 87 -3.16 -6.20 6.25
N ILE A 88 -4.12 -7.12 6.32
CA ILE A 88 -5.43 -6.92 6.92
C ILE A 88 -5.60 -7.91 8.07
N CYS A 89 -5.83 -7.42 9.29
CA CYS A 89 -5.98 -8.25 10.49
C CYS A 89 -7.44 -8.42 10.94
N ASP A 90 -8.36 -7.69 10.33
CA ASP A 90 -9.80 -7.84 10.52
C ASP A 90 -10.42 -8.52 9.29
N PRO A 91 -10.77 -9.82 9.37
CA PRO A 91 -11.40 -10.52 8.24
C PRO A 91 -12.74 -9.92 7.81
N GLY A 92 -13.41 -9.17 8.70
CA GLY A 92 -14.65 -8.48 8.37
C GLY A 92 -14.51 -7.39 7.30
N LYS A 93 -13.29 -6.93 7.02
CA LYS A 93 -12.97 -5.98 5.95
C LYS A 93 -12.79 -6.63 4.58
N LEU A 94 -12.63 -7.96 4.52
CA LEU A 94 -12.38 -8.69 3.29
C LEU A 94 -13.69 -9.02 2.55
N THR A 95 -13.70 -8.73 1.26
CA THR A 95 -14.82 -8.99 0.35
C THR A 95 -14.32 -9.67 -0.92
N ASP A 96 -15.22 -10.17 -1.76
CA ASP A 96 -14.85 -10.72 -3.08
C ASP A 96 -14.19 -9.69 -4.01
N ARG A 97 -14.37 -8.38 -3.74
CA ARG A 97 -13.80 -7.28 -4.54
C ARG A 97 -12.49 -6.74 -3.98
N GLY A 98 -12.07 -7.15 -2.78
CA GLY A 98 -10.88 -6.65 -2.11
C GLY A 98 -11.12 -6.33 -0.64
N CYS A 99 -10.59 -5.21 -0.16
CA CYS A 99 -10.74 -4.75 1.22
C CYS A 99 -11.62 -3.51 1.30
N THR A 100 -12.53 -3.46 2.29
CA THR A 100 -13.29 -2.26 2.64
C THR A 100 -12.89 -1.82 4.05
N GLY A 101 -12.38 -0.61 4.15
CA GLY A 101 -11.73 -0.07 5.34
C GLY A 101 -10.20 -0.13 5.25
N ALA A 102 -9.53 0.56 6.18
CA ALA A 102 -8.07 0.64 6.19
C ALA A 102 -7.42 -0.72 6.50
N PRO A 103 -6.43 -1.17 5.71
CA PRO A 103 -5.48 -2.20 6.11
C PRO A 103 -4.72 -1.80 7.38
N ASP A 104 -4.19 -2.78 8.11
CA ASP A 104 -3.33 -2.51 9.25
C ASP A 104 -1.94 -2.03 8.81
N TRP A 105 -1.41 -2.60 7.72
CA TRP A 105 -0.11 -2.25 7.18
C TRP A 105 -0.15 -2.18 5.67
N ILE A 106 0.43 -1.10 5.12
CA ILE A 106 0.58 -0.87 3.68
C ILE A 106 2.04 -0.68 3.35
N ILE A 107 2.48 -1.27 2.25
CA ILE A 107 3.81 -1.06 1.66
C ILE A 107 3.63 -0.61 0.21
N GLU A 108 4.31 0.49 -0.13
CA GLU A 108 4.39 1.04 -1.49
C GLU A 108 5.85 1.06 -1.95
N ILE A 109 6.09 0.59 -3.16
CA ILE A 109 7.41 0.57 -3.79
C ILE A 109 7.45 1.62 -4.89
N ILE A 110 8.38 2.57 -4.78
CA ILE A 110 8.47 3.68 -5.72
C ILE A 110 8.78 3.18 -7.14
N SER A 111 7.92 3.57 -8.08
CA SER A 111 8.16 3.42 -9.51
C SER A 111 8.68 4.73 -10.11
N PRO A 112 9.55 4.68 -11.14
CA PRO A 112 10.01 5.90 -11.83
C PRO A 112 8.88 6.74 -12.44
N SER A 113 7.72 6.13 -12.70
CA SER A 113 6.54 6.80 -13.26
C SER A 113 5.67 7.50 -12.22
N ASN A 114 5.90 7.29 -10.91
CA ASN A 114 5.10 7.92 -9.87
C ASN A 114 5.75 9.26 -9.45
N PRO A 115 5.01 10.37 -9.58
CA PRO A 115 5.48 11.67 -9.10
C PRO A 115 5.67 11.67 -7.58
N GLY A 116 6.66 12.43 -7.07
CA GLY A 116 6.91 12.55 -5.62
C GLY A 116 5.68 13.02 -4.81
N ASP A 117 4.80 13.80 -5.45
CA ASP A 117 3.56 14.29 -4.83
C ASP A 117 2.56 13.17 -4.50
N ASP A 118 2.64 12.02 -5.20
CA ASP A 118 1.76 10.88 -4.96
C ASP A 118 1.95 10.29 -3.56
N TYR A 119 3.18 10.22 -3.07
CA TYR A 119 3.46 9.66 -1.74
C TYR A 119 2.98 10.56 -0.61
N VAL A 120 3.07 11.88 -0.77
CA VAL A 120 2.53 12.84 0.21
C VAL A 120 1.00 12.72 0.27
N ARG A 121 0.36 12.61 -0.90
CA ARG A 121 -1.09 12.41 -0.98
C ARG A 121 -1.50 11.08 -0.34
N LYS A 122 -0.83 9.97 -0.67
CA LYS A 122 -1.12 8.65 -0.11
C LYS A 122 -0.85 8.60 1.39
N LEU A 123 0.18 9.26 1.90
CA LEU A 123 0.42 9.36 3.34
C LEU A 123 -0.78 9.97 4.07
N ASN A 124 -1.31 11.08 3.56
CA ASN A 124 -2.50 11.70 4.16
C ASN A 124 -3.73 10.78 4.08
N LEU A 125 -3.96 10.15 2.91
CA LEU A 125 -5.07 9.22 2.73
C LEU A 125 -5.01 8.04 3.71
N TYR A 126 -3.84 7.44 3.88
CA TYR A 126 -3.64 6.30 4.77
C TYR A 126 -3.74 6.69 6.24
N THR A 127 -3.21 7.86 6.60
CA THR A 127 -3.35 8.41 7.97
C THR A 127 -4.81 8.67 8.31
N ASP A 128 -5.54 9.35 7.42
CA ASP A 128 -6.95 9.70 7.63
C ASP A 128 -7.87 8.47 7.65
N ALA A 129 -7.50 7.42 6.91
CA ALA A 129 -8.24 6.16 6.88
C ALA A 129 -8.01 5.30 8.14
N GLY A 130 -6.91 5.52 8.87
CA GLY A 130 -6.56 4.76 10.06
C GLY A 130 -5.65 3.55 9.80
N VAL A 131 -4.85 3.58 8.72
CA VAL A 131 -3.73 2.66 8.53
C VAL A 131 -2.76 2.82 9.70
N ARG A 132 -2.27 1.72 10.26
CA ARG A 132 -1.42 1.75 11.46
C ARG A 132 0.06 1.86 11.13
N GLU A 133 0.49 1.24 10.03
CA GLU A 133 1.88 1.24 9.57
C GLU A 133 1.94 1.40 8.05
N TYR A 134 2.83 2.29 7.57
CA TYR A 134 3.01 2.57 6.15
C TYR A 134 4.48 2.63 5.79
N TRP A 135 4.90 1.82 4.82
CA TRP A 135 6.27 1.80 4.32
C TRP A 135 6.34 2.34 2.90
N ILE A 136 7.33 3.18 2.65
CA ILE A 136 7.68 3.65 1.32
C ILE A 136 9.10 3.16 1.00
N ILE A 137 9.25 2.38 -0.06
CA ILE A 137 10.51 1.78 -0.48
C ILE A 137 10.94 2.41 -1.80
N ASP A 138 12.07 3.11 -1.82
CA ASP A 138 12.65 3.67 -3.05
C ASP A 138 13.87 2.86 -3.51
N PRO A 139 13.72 2.01 -4.54
CA PRO A 139 14.83 1.20 -5.05
C PRO A 139 15.94 2.02 -5.72
N ARG A 140 15.67 3.26 -6.13
CA ARG A 140 16.66 4.12 -6.79
C ARG A 140 17.68 4.69 -5.80
N THR A 141 17.25 4.94 -4.60
CA THR A 141 18.06 5.51 -3.51
C THR A 141 18.37 4.48 -2.43
N GLU A 142 17.88 3.24 -2.60
CA GLU A 142 17.97 2.15 -1.62
C GLU A 142 17.52 2.60 -0.22
N SER A 143 16.46 3.40 -0.16
CA SER A 143 15.94 3.96 1.08
C SER A 143 14.53 3.46 1.39
N ILE A 144 14.24 3.37 2.69
CA ILE A 144 12.96 2.94 3.21
C ILE A 144 12.50 3.96 4.25
N LEU A 145 11.30 4.50 4.08
CA LEU A 145 10.64 5.31 5.08
C LEU A 145 9.55 4.47 5.73
N VAL A 146 9.58 4.41 7.04
CA VAL A 146 8.59 3.71 7.86
C VAL A 146 7.83 4.73 8.67
N TYR A 147 6.52 4.78 8.46
CA TYR A 147 5.58 5.63 9.18
C TYR A 147 4.76 4.76 10.14
N PHE A 148 4.86 5.03 11.43
CA PHE A 148 3.97 4.50 12.45
C PHE A 148 2.87 5.53 12.65
N LEU A 149 1.66 5.23 12.16
CA LEU A 149 0.56 6.18 12.00
C LEU A 149 -0.45 6.16 13.16
N GLU A 150 -0.24 5.34 14.17
CA GLU A 150 -1.11 5.33 15.34
C GLU A 150 -1.10 6.71 16.01
N GLN A 151 -2.28 7.32 16.19
CA GLN A 151 -2.44 8.72 16.63
C GLN A 151 -1.73 9.02 17.97
N SER A 152 -1.57 8.04 18.85
CA SER A 152 -0.88 8.18 20.13
C SER A 152 0.64 8.15 20.01
N ASN A 153 1.20 7.73 18.88
CA ASN A 153 2.63 7.50 18.69
C ASN A 153 3.08 7.65 17.23
N PHE A 154 2.71 8.78 16.60
CA PHE A 154 3.16 9.08 15.24
C PHE A 154 4.69 9.20 15.23
N GLN A 155 5.36 8.30 14.49
CA GLN A 155 6.80 8.28 14.32
C GLN A 155 7.17 8.03 12.85
N ILE A 156 8.30 8.58 12.45
CA ILE A 156 8.89 8.35 11.12
C ILE A 156 10.31 7.88 11.32
N GLU A 157 10.65 6.76 10.71
CA GLU A 157 11.99 6.20 10.73
C GLU A 157 12.50 6.04 9.29
N LYS A 158 13.80 6.29 9.09
CA LYS A 158 14.45 6.13 7.80
C LYS A 158 15.51 5.04 7.88
N TYR A 159 15.43 4.11 6.94
CA TYR A 159 16.32 2.97 6.79
C TYR A 159 16.89 2.89 5.37
N THR A 160 17.84 1.98 5.20
CA THR A 160 18.46 1.62 3.91
C THR A 160 18.28 0.12 3.63
N PHE A 161 18.67 -0.31 2.45
CA PHE A 161 18.68 -1.74 2.10
C PHE A 161 19.75 -2.58 2.84
N HIS A 162 20.50 -1.96 3.74
CA HIS A 162 21.46 -2.65 4.61
C HIS A 162 20.95 -2.87 6.04
N ASP A 163 19.74 -2.39 6.32
CA ASP A 163 19.19 -2.41 7.66
C ASP A 163 18.23 -3.59 7.89
N LYS A 164 18.07 -3.91 9.17
CA LYS A 164 17.06 -4.85 9.65
C LYS A 164 15.96 -4.06 10.34
N ILE A 165 14.77 -4.12 9.78
CA ILE A 165 13.62 -3.31 10.18
C ILE A 165 12.63 -4.15 10.96
N LYS A 166 12.21 -3.69 12.12
CA LYS A 166 11.14 -4.28 12.91
C LYS A 166 9.79 -3.72 12.44
N SER A 167 8.81 -4.59 12.19
CA SER A 167 7.42 -4.15 12.00
C SER A 167 6.84 -3.60 13.30
N GLY A 168 6.06 -2.54 13.22
CA GLY A 168 5.32 -1.99 14.35
C GLY A 168 4.08 -2.79 14.71
N ILE A 169 3.49 -3.53 13.75
CA ILE A 169 2.27 -4.33 13.95
C ILE A 169 2.57 -5.64 14.66
N TYR A 170 3.79 -6.17 14.52
CA TYR A 170 4.20 -7.44 15.09
C TYR A 170 5.39 -7.30 16.01
N ASP A 171 5.32 -7.94 17.18
CA ASP A 171 6.37 -7.82 18.21
C ASP A 171 7.71 -8.44 17.80
N ASP A 172 7.69 -9.48 16.99
CA ASP A 172 8.85 -10.30 16.65
C ASP A 172 9.07 -10.48 15.14
N LEU A 173 8.38 -9.71 14.28
CA LEU A 173 8.66 -9.68 12.85
C LEU A 173 9.76 -8.65 12.54
N TYR A 174 10.86 -9.17 11.99
CA TYR A 174 11.96 -8.37 11.49
C TYR A 174 12.21 -8.71 10.02
N ILE A 175 12.34 -7.71 9.17
CA ILE A 175 12.73 -7.85 7.77
C ILE A 175 14.17 -7.35 7.63
N ASP A 176 15.07 -8.26 7.29
CA ASP A 176 16.50 -7.97 7.10
C ASP A 176 16.79 -7.73 5.61
N PHE A 177 16.75 -6.47 5.21
CA PHE A 177 16.91 -6.07 3.81
C PHE A 177 18.27 -6.43 3.24
N ALA A 178 19.33 -6.49 4.06
CA ALA A 178 20.66 -6.89 3.61
C ALA A 178 20.73 -8.36 3.14
N LYS A 179 19.72 -9.17 3.50
CA LYS A 179 19.65 -10.60 3.10
C LYS A 179 18.73 -10.84 1.91
N LEU A 180 18.04 -9.81 1.43
CA LEU A 180 17.14 -9.93 0.29
C LEU A 180 17.91 -9.82 -1.02
N ASP A 181 17.58 -10.67 -1.97
CA ASP A 181 18.17 -10.63 -3.31
C ASP A 181 17.35 -9.74 -4.22
N PHE A 182 17.83 -8.53 -4.48
CA PHE A 182 17.21 -7.57 -5.39
C PHE A 182 17.90 -7.47 -6.75
N GLN A 183 18.88 -8.33 -7.04
CA GLN A 183 19.63 -8.34 -8.32
C GLN A 183 18.88 -8.99 -9.48
#